data_b655e97ac990c95f6bf8a657201308b9
#
_entry.id   b655e97ac990c95f6bf8a657201308b9
#
_cell.length_a   1.000
_cell.length_b   1.000
_cell.length_c   1.000
_cell.angle_alpha   90.00
_cell.angle_beta   90.00
_cell.angle_gamma   90.00
#
_symmetry.space_group_name_H-M   'P 1'
#
loop_
_entity.id
_entity.type
_entity.pdbx_description
1 polymer ?
#
loop_
_entity_poly.entity_id
_entity_poly.type
_entity_poly.pdbx_seq_one_letter_code
_entity_poly.pdbx_strand_id
1 'polypeptide(L)'
;MHESWKPFLEKEFEKPYFQDLSNFLAKAYKEKTIFPPKNLVFSAFSTDLNEIKVVILGQDPYHTPGAAHGLAFSVPPTEKIPPSLVNIYKEIDSDLGQLEKDLLTMNPALKLNDEDYHHKNKTGNLKSWQSQGVLLLNNVLTVEAHLAGSHRNKGWETFTENVIKYINETRPHLVFILWGRDARSKKPLINQEKHFIIESAHPSPLSAHNGFFGSRPFTKTNDKLREWGYEKIIW
;
A
#
# COMPACT_ATOMS: atom_id res chain seq x y z
N MET A 1 -5.18 15.45 -3.11
CA MET A 1 -6.20 14.41 -3.42
C MET A 1 -6.65 14.60 -4.85
N HIS A 2 -6.79 13.50 -5.60
CA HIS A 2 -7.35 13.53 -6.95
C HIS A 2 -8.87 13.76 -6.91
N GLU A 3 -9.43 14.45 -7.90
CA GLU A 3 -10.86 14.82 -7.92
C GLU A 3 -11.82 13.62 -7.97
N SER A 4 -11.39 12.49 -8.53
CA SER A 4 -12.17 11.25 -8.60
C SER A 4 -12.60 10.70 -7.23
N TRP A 5 -11.89 11.06 -6.15
CA TRP A 5 -12.23 10.69 -4.79
C TRP A 5 -13.25 11.62 -4.12
N LYS A 6 -13.49 12.78 -4.72
CA LYS A 6 -14.35 13.81 -4.12
C LYS A 6 -15.74 13.30 -3.75
N PRO A 7 -16.46 12.55 -4.63
CA PRO A 7 -17.82 12.08 -4.29
C PRO A 7 -17.87 11.15 -3.07
N PHE A 8 -16.80 10.37 -2.83
CA PHE A 8 -16.67 9.53 -1.65
C PHE A 8 -16.29 10.35 -0.41
N LEU A 9 -15.25 11.17 -0.53
CA LEU A 9 -14.69 11.89 0.60
C LEU A 9 -15.65 12.92 1.19
N GLU A 10 -16.41 13.64 0.36
CA GLU A 10 -17.42 14.59 0.83
C GLU A 10 -18.46 13.91 1.72
N LYS A 11 -19.00 12.77 1.27
CA LYS A 11 -19.97 11.99 2.06
C LYS A 11 -19.34 11.41 3.34
N GLU A 12 -18.08 10.98 3.25
CA GLU A 12 -17.38 10.36 4.36
C GLU A 12 -17.07 11.38 5.47
N PHE A 13 -16.68 12.60 5.08
CA PHE A 13 -16.35 13.68 6.01
C PHE A 13 -17.55 14.22 6.79
N GLU A 14 -18.77 14.02 6.30
CA GLU A 14 -20.01 14.41 6.99
C GLU A 14 -20.43 13.39 8.08
N LYS A 15 -19.87 12.19 8.08
CA LYS A 15 -20.28 11.14 9.04
C LYS A 15 -19.85 11.47 10.48
N PRO A 16 -20.65 11.12 11.49
CA PRO A 16 -20.35 11.43 12.89
C PRO A 16 -18.98 10.94 13.35
N TYR A 17 -18.61 9.69 13.03
CA TYR A 17 -17.30 9.17 13.42
C TYR A 17 -16.14 9.98 12.84
N PHE A 18 -16.30 10.55 11.62
CA PHE A 18 -15.25 11.36 10.99
C PHE A 18 -15.18 12.76 11.63
N GLN A 19 -16.29 13.31 12.09
CA GLN A 19 -16.32 14.54 12.88
C GLN A 19 -15.56 14.35 14.21
N ASP A 20 -15.82 13.22 14.89
CA ASP A 20 -15.09 12.89 16.14
C ASP A 20 -13.59 12.71 15.88
N LEU A 21 -13.22 12.01 14.81
CA LEU A 21 -11.83 11.86 14.35
C LEU A 21 -11.20 13.22 14.05
N SER A 22 -11.91 14.09 13.33
CA SER A 22 -11.43 15.43 12.97
C SER A 22 -11.17 16.30 14.23
N ASN A 23 -12.08 16.28 15.20
CA ASN A 23 -11.92 16.96 16.48
C ASN A 23 -10.71 16.42 17.26
N PHE A 24 -10.57 15.10 17.34
CA PHE A 24 -9.41 14.46 17.94
C PHE A 24 -8.10 14.92 17.27
N LEU A 25 -8.03 14.89 15.93
CA LEU A 25 -6.85 15.29 15.18
C LEU A 25 -6.53 16.78 15.34
N ALA A 26 -7.54 17.65 15.35
CA ALA A 26 -7.35 19.08 15.56
C ALA A 26 -6.64 19.35 16.90
N LYS A 27 -7.06 18.65 17.97
CA LYS A 27 -6.41 18.71 19.27
C LYS A 27 -5.00 18.11 19.24
N ALA A 28 -4.86 16.90 18.68
CA ALA A 28 -3.58 16.19 18.62
C ALA A 28 -2.50 17.01 17.92
N TYR A 29 -2.79 17.56 16.72
CA TYR A 29 -1.83 18.39 15.97
C TYR A 29 -1.52 19.74 16.63
N LYS A 30 -2.35 20.21 17.56
CA LYS A 30 -2.08 21.42 18.34
C LYS A 30 -1.17 21.16 19.55
N GLU A 31 -1.33 20.01 20.17
CA GLU A 31 -0.70 19.70 21.46
C GLU A 31 0.53 18.81 21.33
N LYS A 32 0.66 18.09 20.21
CA LYS A 32 1.66 17.04 20.01
C LYS A 32 2.28 17.08 18.63
N THR A 33 3.41 16.37 18.47
CA THR A 33 4.01 16.14 17.17
C THR A 33 3.36 14.92 16.52
N ILE A 34 2.64 15.13 15.43
CA ILE A 34 1.89 14.10 14.72
C ILE A 34 2.45 13.91 13.31
N PHE A 35 2.52 12.67 12.87
CA PHE A 35 2.94 12.29 11.52
C PHE A 35 1.84 11.54 10.76
N PRO A 36 1.83 11.68 9.42
CA PRO A 36 2.57 12.65 8.61
C PRO A 36 2.09 14.08 8.88
N PRO A 37 2.76 15.12 8.34
CA PRO A 37 2.23 16.49 8.32
C PRO A 37 0.82 16.55 7.74
N LYS A 38 -0.02 17.47 8.21
CA LYS A 38 -1.46 17.55 7.86
C LYS A 38 -1.73 17.48 6.35
N ASN A 39 -0.93 18.20 5.56
CA ASN A 39 -1.05 18.25 4.10
C ASN A 39 -0.69 16.93 3.38
N LEU A 40 -0.08 15.98 4.10
CA LEU A 40 0.34 14.68 3.55
C LEU A 40 -0.53 13.50 4.03
N VAL A 41 -1.46 13.70 4.95
CA VAL A 41 -2.30 12.63 5.51
C VAL A 41 -3.04 11.84 4.42
N PHE A 42 -3.53 12.55 3.39
CA PHE A 42 -4.29 11.96 2.29
C PHE A 42 -3.45 11.76 1.02
N SER A 43 -2.11 11.62 1.12
CA SER A 43 -1.25 11.44 -0.07
C SER A 43 -1.59 10.18 -0.89
N ALA A 44 -2.07 9.12 -0.26
CA ALA A 44 -2.52 7.92 -0.96
C ALA A 44 -3.66 8.21 -1.96
N PHE A 45 -4.47 9.22 -1.71
CA PHE A 45 -5.61 9.62 -2.54
C PHE A 45 -5.23 10.61 -3.66
N SER A 46 -3.96 10.79 -3.97
CA SER A 46 -3.51 11.59 -5.12
C SER A 46 -3.55 10.81 -6.44
N THR A 47 -3.66 9.48 -6.39
CA THR A 47 -3.90 8.63 -7.57
C THR A 47 -5.36 8.75 -8.01
N ASP A 48 -5.61 8.81 -9.32
CA ASP A 48 -6.97 8.69 -9.84
C ASP A 48 -7.58 7.35 -9.42
N LEU A 49 -8.75 7.40 -8.82
CA LEU A 49 -9.52 6.20 -8.44
C LEU A 49 -9.67 5.24 -9.63
N ASN A 50 -9.86 5.78 -10.83
CA ASN A 50 -10.07 5.00 -12.06
C ASN A 50 -8.80 4.28 -12.54
N GLU A 51 -7.63 4.75 -12.15
CA GLU A 51 -6.34 4.16 -12.52
C GLU A 51 -5.83 3.13 -11.49
N ILE A 52 -6.51 2.98 -10.35
CA ILE A 52 -6.10 2.00 -9.35
C ILE A 52 -6.25 0.58 -9.91
N LYS A 53 -5.19 -0.20 -9.82
CA LYS A 53 -5.08 -1.61 -10.20
C LYS A 53 -4.71 -2.50 -9.03
N VAL A 54 -3.93 -1.98 -8.10
CA VAL A 54 -3.40 -2.72 -6.96
C VAL A 54 -3.63 -1.93 -5.68
N VAL A 55 -3.98 -2.62 -4.60
CA VAL A 55 -4.14 -2.06 -3.26
C VAL A 55 -3.19 -2.78 -2.32
N ILE A 56 -2.28 -2.05 -1.68
CA ILE A 56 -1.39 -2.57 -0.64
C ILE A 56 -1.78 -1.91 0.68
N LEU A 57 -2.17 -2.72 1.68
CA LEU A 57 -2.57 -2.23 2.98
C LEU A 57 -1.41 -2.28 3.98
N GLY A 58 -1.03 -1.10 4.50
CA GLY A 58 -0.13 -0.95 5.64
C GLY A 58 -0.90 -0.86 6.97
N GLN A 59 -0.17 -0.74 8.07
CA GLN A 59 -0.76 -0.59 9.42
C GLN A 59 -0.98 0.88 9.78
N ASP A 60 0.05 1.54 10.23
CA ASP A 60 0.10 2.94 10.63
C ASP A 60 1.36 3.62 10.05
N PRO A 61 1.41 4.96 10.00
CA PRO A 61 2.58 5.66 9.48
C PRO A 61 3.82 5.42 10.34
N TYR A 62 4.98 5.62 9.77
CA TYR A 62 6.21 5.68 10.56
C TYR A 62 6.14 6.80 11.60
N HIS A 63 6.47 6.47 12.85
CA HIS A 63 6.43 7.41 13.97
C HIS A 63 7.75 8.17 14.19
N THR A 64 8.76 7.91 13.36
CA THR A 64 10.04 8.63 13.37
C THR A 64 9.91 9.94 12.59
N PRO A 65 10.47 11.07 13.09
CA PRO A 65 10.47 12.34 12.38
C PRO A 65 11.01 12.20 10.96
N GLY A 66 10.34 12.83 10.00
CA GLY A 66 10.75 12.83 8.58
C GLY A 66 10.30 11.61 7.76
N ALA A 67 10.01 10.48 8.40
CA ALA A 67 9.77 9.22 7.68
C ALA A 67 8.39 9.09 7.04
N ALA A 68 7.33 9.56 7.71
CA ALA A 68 5.97 9.43 7.18
C ALA A 68 5.61 10.54 6.20
N HIS A 69 5.14 10.17 5.00
CA HIS A 69 4.66 11.11 3.99
C HIS A 69 3.31 10.72 3.36
N GLY A 70 2.55 9.89 4.06
CA GLY A 70 1.16 9.55 3.72
C GLY A 70 0.98 8.39 2.74
N LEU A 71 2.04 7.64 2.43
CA LEU A 71 2.01 6.40 1.65
C LEU A 71 2.49 5.23 2.51
N ALA A 72 1.75 4.13 2.52
CA ALA A 72 2.13 2.92 3.24
C ALA A 72 3.49 2.38 2.76
N PHE A 73 4.34 1.94 3.70
CA PHE A 73 5.70 1.41 3.48
C PHE A 73 6.72 2.39 2.91
N SER A 74 6.31 3.56 2.46
CA SER A 74 7.15 4.55 1.77
C SER A 74 7.70 5.61 2.71
N VAL A 75 8.92 6.09 2.42
CA VAL A 75 9.56 7.24 3.08
C VAL A 75 10.06 8.23 2.03
N PRO A 76 10.29 9.51 2.39
CA PRO A 76 10.95 10.47 1.48
C PRO A 76 12.32 9.97 1.00
N PRO A 77 12.80 10.44 -0.18
CA PRO A 77 14.09 9.99 -0.74
C PRO A 77 15.31 10.28 0.15
N THR A 78 15.19 11.25 1.04
CA THR A 78 16.22 11.66 2.01
C THR A 78 16.34 10.72 3.21
N GLU A 79 15.34 9.87 3.41
CA GLU A 79 15.28 8.98 4.55
C GLU A 79 15.88 7.60 4.24
N LYS A 80 16.41 6.94 5.28
CA LYS A 80 16.88 5.56 5.16
C LYS A 80 15.73 4.63 4.84
N ILE A 81 15.96 3.67 3.95
CA ILE A 81 14.99 2.64 3.61
C ILE A 81 14.62 1.84 4.87
N PRO A 82 13.35 1.82 5.28
CA PRO A 82 12.92 1.11 6.47
C PRO A 82 13.11 -0.41 6.35
N PRO A 83 13.31 -1.14 7.47
CA PRO A 83 13.57 -2.57 7.45
C PRO A 83 12.49 -3.41 6.73
N SER A 84 11.22 -3.04 6.86
CA SER A 84 10.14 -3.71 6.12
C SER A 84 10.27 -3.50 4.61
N LEU A 85 10.62 -2.29 4.16
CA LEU A 85 10.82 -2.01 2.74
C LEU A 85 12.10 -2.67 2.19
N VAL A 86 13.15 -2.80 3.01
CA VAL A 86 14.31 -3.63 2.66
C VAL A 86 13.90 -5.07 2.37
N ASN A 87 13.02 -5.65 3.20
CA ASN A 87 12.54 -7.01 2.99
C ASN A 87 11.61 -7.10 1.77
N ILE A 88 10.79 -6.09 1.52
CA ILE A 88 9.98 -5.99 0.29
C ILE A 88 10.88 -6.03 -0.94
N TYR A 89 11.95 -5.25 -0.97
CA TYR A 89 12.91 -5.26 -2.08
C TYR A 89 13.66 -6.58 -2.24
N LYS A 90 14.00 -7.26 -1.14
CA LYS A 90 14.58 -8.63 -1.22
C LYS A 90 13.61 -9.63 -1.84
N GLU A 91 12.33 -9.54 -1.49
CA GLU A 91 11.31 -10.40 -2.09
C GLU A 91 11.09 -10.07 -3.56
N ILE A 92 11.09 -8.79 -3.96
CA ILE A 92 11.03 -8.37 -5.36
C ILE A 92 12.18 -9.01 -6.15
N ASP A 93 13.42 -8.87 -5.68
CA ASP A 93 14.60 -9.44 -6.35
C ASP A 93 14.50 -10.97 -6.49
N SER A 94 14.04 -11.64 -5.43
CA SER A 94 13.87 -13.10 -5.42
C SER A 94 12.75 -13.55 -6.35
N ASP A 95 11.60 -12.88 -6.29
CA ASP A 95 10.39 -13.21 -7.06
C ASP A 95 10.63 -12.99 -8.56
N LEU A 96 11.14 -11.83 -8.95
CA LEU A 96 11.41 -11.49 -10.34
C LEU A 96 12.62 -12.26 -10.90
N GLY A 97 13.67 -12.46 -10.10
CA GLY A 97 14.82 -13.30 -10.51
C GLY A 97 14.44 -14.79 -10.69
N GLN A 98 13.44 -15.29 -9.96
CA GLN A 98 12.91 -16.63 -10.22
C GLN A 98 12.08 -16.66 -11.51
N LEU A 99 11.26 -15.65 -11.76
CA LEU A 99 10.51 -15.51 -13.01
C LEU A 99 11.45 -15.49 -14.22
N GLU A 100 12.55 -14.74 -14.14
CA GLU A 100 13.56 -14.69 -15.19
C GLU A 100 14.15 -16.07 -15.49
N LYS A 101 14.54 -16.84 -14.45
CA LYS A 101 15.04 -18.20 -14.58
C LYS A 101 14.02 -19.15 -15.22
N ASP A 102 12.75 -19.04 -14.79
CA ASP A 102 11.66 -19.85 -15.31
C ASP A 102 11.47 -19.58 -16.82
N LEU A 103 11.45 -18.30 -17.23
CA LEU A 103 11.32 -17.90 -18.64
C LEU A 103 12.50 -18.34 -19.50
N LEU A 104 13.75 -18.20 -19.03
CA LEU A 104 14.95 -18.65 -19.74
C LEU A 104 14.99 -20.17 -19.85
N THR A 105 14.47 -20.89 -18.86
CA THR A 105 14.35 -22.36 -18.94
C THR A 105 13.35 -22.77 -20.00
N MET A 106 12.24 -22.06 -20.15
CA MET A 106 11.23 -22.32 -21.18
C MET A 106 11.69 -21.90 -22.59
N ASN A 107 12.45 -20.83 -22.70
CA ASN A 107 12.99 -20.30 -23.94
C ASN A 107 14.39 -19.72 -23.75
N PRO A 108 15.47 -20.54 -23.92
CA PRO A 108 16.84 -20.09 -23.73
C PRO A 108 17.30 -18.97 -24.67
N ALA A 109 16.59 -18.76 -25.80
CA ALA A 109 16.89 -17.69 -26.74
C ALA A 109 16.22 -16.34 -26.40
N LEU A 110 15.45 -16.30 -25.33
CA LEU A 110 14.76 -15.09 -24.89
C LEU A 110 15.77 -14.02 -24.41
N LYS A 111 15.69 -12.83 -24.99
CA LYS A 111 16.43 -11.66 -24.52
C LYS A 111 15.54 -10.90 -23.58
N LEU A 112 15.84 -10.95 -22.28
CA LEU A 112 15.16 -10.18 -21.25
C LEU A 112 15.88 -8.84 -21.09
N ASN A 113 15.13 -7.74 -21.08
CA ASN A 113 15.66 -6.43 -20.70
C ASN A 113 15.45 -6.27 -19.19
N ASP A 114 16.53 -6.08 -18.43
CA ASP A 114 16.48 -5.84 -16.98
C ASP A 114 15.48 -4.73 -16.61
N GLU A 115 15.35 -3.70 -17.44
CA GLU A 115 14.47 -2.54 -17.21
C GLU A 115 12.97 -2.91 -17.29
N ASP A 116 12.62 -4.04 -17.91
CA ASP A 116 11.23 -4.50 -18.00
C ASP A 116 10.70 -5.08 -16.68
N TYR A 117 11.57 -5.39 -15.72
CA TYR A 117 11.22 -6.14 -14.52
C TYR A 117 11.69 -5.49 -13.21
N HIS A 118 12.77 -4.69 -13.23
CA HIS A 118 13.39 -4.14 -12.02
C HIS A 118 13.57 -2.63 -12.09
N HIS A 119 13.16 -1.94 -11.04
CA HIS A 119 13.74 -0.62 -10.75
C HIS A 119 15.16 -0.81 -10.20
N LYS A 120 16.18 -0.50 -11.00
CA LYS A 120 17.60 -0.55 -10.58
C LYS A 120 17.93 0.38 -9.40
N ASN A 121 17.16 1.45 -9.22
CA ASN A 121 17.33 2.42 -8.16
C ASN A 121 16.32 2.21 -7.04
N LYS A 122 16.65 1.34 -6.09
CA LYS A 122 15.87 1.16 -4.87
C LYS A 122 15.93 2.41 -4.01
N THR A 123 14.84 3.11 -3.91
CA THR A 123 14.71 4.28 -3.04
C THR A 123 13.67 3.99 -1.95
N GLY A 124 13.69 4.77 -0.87
CA GLY A 124 12.61 4.69 0.13
C GLY A 124 11.26 5.19 -0.38
N ASN A 125 11.22 5.86 -1.54
CA ASN A 125 10.03 6.53 -2.06
C ASN A 125 9.30 5.68 -3.11
N LEU A 126 8.10 5.24 -2.77
CA LEU A 126 7.24 4.40 -3.61
C LEU A 126 6.25 5.19 -4.49
N LYS A 127 6.48 6.47 -4.74
CA LYS A 127 5.64 7.27 -5.65
C LYS A 127 5.62 6.70 -7.08
N SER A 128 6.70 6.02 -7.50
CA SER A 128 6.73 5.32 -8.79
C SER A 128 5.69 4.20 -8.88
N TRP A 129 5.41 3.50 -7.78
CA TRP A 129 4.33 2.51 -7.72
C TRP A 129 2.97 3.20 -7.74
N GLN A 130 2.83 4.26 -6.94
CA GLN A 130 1.60 5.05 -6.89
C GLN A 130 1.22 5.59 -8.27
N SER A 131 2.16 6.13 -9.05
CA SER A 131 1.91 6.66 -10.40
C SER A 131 1.50 5.58 -11.42
N GLN A 132 1.73 4.30 -11.11
CA GLN A 132 1.31 3.17 -11.92
C GLN A 132 -0.05 2.57 -11.48
N GLY A 133 -0.74 3.19 -10.53
CA GLY A 133 -2.04 2.74 -10.03
C GLY A 133 -1.97 1.80 -8.81
N VAL A 134 -0.89 1.87 -8.02
CA VAL A 134 -0.81 1.18 -6.73
C VAL A 134 -1.28 2.10 -5.62
N LEU A 135 -2.40 1.78 -4.98
CA LEU A 135 -2.90 2.47 -3.78
C LEU A 135 -2.13 1.95 -2.55
N LEU A 136 -1.26 2.78 -2.00
CA LEU A 136 -0.46 2.50 -0.80
C LEU A 136 -1.17 3.09 0.44
N LEU A 137 -2.10 2.33 1.02
CA LEU A 137 -3.02 2.81 2.05
C LEU A 137 -2.71 2.20 3.41
N ASN A 138 -2.50 3.03 4.43
CA ASN A 138 -2.43 2.57 5.81
C ASN A 138 -3.84 2.37 6.42
N ASN A 139 -3.97 1.44 7.36
CA ASN A 139 -5.21 1.24 8.11
C ASN A 139 -5.51 2.41 9.06
N VAL A 140 -4.46 3.04 9.59
CA VAL A 140 -4.51 4.28 10.40
C VAL A 140 -3.63 5.31 9.70
N LEU A 141 -4.14 6.53 9.45
CA LEU A 141 -3.43 7.50 8.61
C LEU A 141 -2.56 8.50 9.37
N THR A 142 -2.61 8.50 10.71
CA THR A 142 -1.80 9.38 11.54
C THR A 142 -1.24 8.66 12.77
N VAL A 143 -0.15 9.18 13.31
CA VAL A 143 0.52 8.62 14.49
C VAL A 143 1.20 9.73 15.28
N GLU A 144 1.26 9.64 16.61
CA GLU A 144 2.07 10.50 17.46
C GLU A 144 3.55 10.13 17.36
N ALA A 145 4.45 11.11 17.35
CA ALA A 145 5.88 10.91 17.31
C ALA A 145 6.34 9.91 18.38
N HIS A 146 7.14 8.93 17.98
CA HIS A 146 7.72 7.88 18.82
C HIS A 146 6.72 6.89 19.48
N LEU A 147 5.41 7.00 19.19
CA LEU A 147 4.36 6.16 19.78
C LEU A 147 3.59 5.39 18.70
N ALA A 148 4.15 4.26 18.24
CA ALA A 148 3.49 3.37 17.26
C ALA A 148 2.07 2.99 17.72
N GLY A 149 1.09 3.06 16.80
CA GLY A 149 -0.30 2.70 17.07
C GLY A 149 -1.07 3.69 17.96
N SER A 150 -0.52 4.85 18.30
CA SER A 150 -1.14 5.84 19.22
C SER A 150 -2.50 6.36 18.75
N HIS A 151 -2.78 6.34 17.45
CA HIS A 151 -4.04 6.78 16.86
C HIS A 151 -4.99 5.65 16.46
N ARG A 152 -4.72 4.42 16.93
CA ARG A 152 -5.65 3.29 16.75
C ARG A 152 -6.96 3.54 17.52
N ASN A 153 -8.06 3.01 16.98
CA ASN A 153 -9.41 3.15 17.55
C ASN A 153 -9.86 4.62 17.71
N LYS A 154 -9.39 5.50 16.82
CA LYS A 154 -9.79 6.92 16.77
C LYS A 154 -10.70 7.24 15.57
N GLY A 155 -11.05 6.24 14.76
CA GLY A 155 -11.92 6.39 13.60
C GLY A 155 -11.24 6.14 12.26
N TRP A 156 -9.90 6.08 12.19
CA TRP A 156 -9.20 5.80 10.95
C TRP A 156 -9.51 4.43 10.37
N GLU A 157 -9.66 3.41 11.21
CA GLU A 157 -10.00 2.05 10.78
C GLU A 157 -11.35 2.02 10.08
N THR A 158 -12.36 2.74 10.60
CA THR A 158 -13.68 2.89 9.98
C THR A 158 -13.56 3.60 8.63
N PHE A 159 -12.78 4.68 8.56
CA PHE A 159 -12.53 5.39 7.30
C PHE A 159 -11.90 4.47 6.26
N THR A 160 -10.83 3.75 6.61
CA THR A 160 -10.12 2.85 5.71
C THR A 160 -11.00 1.68 5.25
N GLU A 161 -11.83 1.12 6.15
CA GLU A 161 -12.82 0.10 5.77
C GLU A 161 -13.84 0.64 4.76
N ASN A 162 -14.31 1.86 4.93
CA ASN A 162 -15.22 2.49 3.99
C ASN A 162 -14.54 2.79 2.64
N VAL A 163 -13.25 3.15 2.63
CA VAL A 163 -12.46 3.26 1.39
C VAL A 163 -12.41 1.90 0.68
N ILE A 164 -12.08 0.82 1.41
CA ILE A 164 -12.02 -0.53 0.83
C ILE A 164 -13.38 -0.95 0.25
N LYS A 165 -14.47 -0.74 0.97
CA LYS A 165 -15.83 -1.03 0.49
C LYS A 165 -16.15 -0.23 -0.77
N TYR A 166 -15.83 1.07 -0.77
CA TYR A 166 -16.10 1.95 -1.91
C TYR A 166 -15.35 1.51 -3.17
N ILE A 167 -14.05 1.22 -3.08
CA ILE A 167 -13.29 0.73 -4.24
C ILE A 167 -13.73 -0.67 -4.67
N ASN A 168 -14.09 -1.54 -3.72
CA ASN A 168 -14.63 -2.87 -3.99
C ASN A 168 -15.96 -2.82 -4.76
N GLU A 169 -16.80 -1.82 -4.50
CA GLU A 169 -18.08 -1.63 -5.18
C GLU A 169 -17.91 -0.98 -6.56
N THR A 170 -17.06 0.05 -6.64
CA THR A 170 -16.97 0.93 -7.81
C THR A 170 -15.94 0.49 -8.84
N ARG A 171 -14.94 -0.32 -8.45
CA ARG A 171 -13.87 -0.75 -9.34
C ARG A 171 -14.01 -2.24 -9.68
N PRO A 172 -13.85 -2.64 -10.94
CA PRO A 172 -13.64 -4.04 -11.32
C PRO A 172 -12.15 -4.42 -11.16
N HIS A 173 -11.89 -5.72 -10.96
CA HIS A 173 -10.56 -6.32 -11.21
C HIS A 173 -9.38 -5.63 -10.49
N LEU A 174 -9.43 -5.58 -9.16
CA LEU A 174 -8.31 -5.10 -8.35
C LEU A 174 -7.52 -6.26 -7.74
N VAL A 175 -6.20 -6.09 -7.61
CA VAL A 175 -5.36 -6.98 -6.81
C VAL A 175 -5.18 -6.37 -5.42
N PHE A 176 -5.60 -7.08 -4.38
CA PHE A 176 -5.36 -6.69 -2.99
C PHE A 176 -4.18 -7.49 -2.43
N ILE A 177 -3.14 -6.82 -1.99
CA ILE A 177 -1.99 -7.41 -1.32
C ILE A 177 -2.12 -7.15 0.18
N LEU A 178 -2.36 -8.21 0.94
CA LEU A 178 -2.67 -8.18 2.37
C LEU A 178 -1.53 -8.81 3.18
N TRP A 179 -0.62 -7.98 3.66
CA TRP A 179 0.53 -8.41 4.43
C TRP A 179 0.29 -8.33 5.94
N GLY A 180 0.31 -9.49 6.60
CA GLY A 180 0.15 -9.60 8.04
C GLY A 180 -1.31 -9.61 8.51
N ARG A 181 -1.49 -9.82 9.81
CA ARG A 181 -2.80 -10.06 10.41
C ARG A 181 -3.78 -8.89 10.22
N ASP A 182 -3.32 -7.66 10.43
CA ASP A 182 -4.20 -6.48 10.39
C ASP A 182 -4.72 -6.22 8.96
N ALA A 183 -3.85 -6.35 7.93
CA ALA A 183 -4.30 -6.25 6.53
C ALA A 183 -5.22 -7.42 6.15
N ARG A 184 -4.88 -8.65 6.53
CA ARG A 184 -5.67 -9.86 6.25
C ARG A 184 -7.06 -9.82 6.90
N SER A 185 -7.23 -9.13 8.03
CA SER A 185 -8.54 -8.95 8.67
C SER A 185 -9.54 -8.19 7.80
N LYS A 186 -9.08 -7.47 6.78
CA LYS A 186 -9.93 -6.74 5.81
C LYS A 186 -10.45 -7.62 4.67
N LYS A 187 -9.96 -8.85 4.53
CA LYS A 187 -10.40 -9.80 3.49
C LYS A 187 -11.91 -9.97 3.39
N PRO A 188 -12.69 -10.05 4.49
CA PRO A 188 -14.15 -10.16 4.41
C PRO A 188 -14.86 -8.98 3.75
N LEU A 189 -14.19 -7.82 3.61
CA LEU A 189 -14.73 -6.63 2.93
C LEU A 189 -14.56 -6.67 1.41
N ILE A 190 -13.79 -7.64 0.89
CA ILE A 190 -13.36 -7.70 -0.51
C ILE A 190 -14.13 -8.81 -1.23
N ASN A 191 -14.80 -8.46 -2.33
CA ASN A 191 -15.48 -9.44 -3.17
C ASN A 191 -14.46 -10.25 -4.00
N GLN A 192 -14.24 -11.49 -3.62
CA GLN A 192 -13.27 -12.38 -4.26
C GLN A 192 -13.71 -12.90 -5.65
N GLU A 193 -14.96 -12.70 -6.05
CA GLU A 193 -15.43 -12.99 -7.42
C GLU A 193 -14.99 -11.87 -8.39
N LYS A 194 -14.80 -10.64 -7.88
CA LYS A 194 -14.39 -9.46 -8.67
C LYS A 194 -12.90 -9.17 -8.58
N HIS A 195 -12.28 -9.46 -7.45
CA HIS A 195 -10.94 -9.04 -7.10
C HIS A 195 -10.06 -10.22 -6.74
N PHE A 196 -8.76 -10.05 -6.92
CA PHE A 196 -7.77 -11.05 -6.56
C PHE A 196 -7.07 -10.67 -5.26
N ILE A 197 -6.94 -11.62 -4.34
CA ILE A 197 -6.31 -11.39 -3.03
C ILE A 197 -5.04 -12.21 -2.92
N ILE A 198 -3.94 -11.54 -2.58
CA ILE A 198 -2.66 -12.14 -2.25
C ILE A 198 -2.41 -11.91 -0.75
N GLU A 199 -2.23 -12.98 -0.01
CA GLU A 199 -1.99 -12.94 1.43
C GLU A 199 -0.63 -13.52 1.78
N SER A 200 0.06 -12.89 2.73
CA SER A 200 1.26 -13.45 3.34
C SER A 200 1.50 -12.90 4.75
N ALA A 201 2.58 -13.32 5.40
CA ALA A 201 3.07 -12.67 6.61
C ALA A 201 3.46 -11.20 6.31
N HIS A 202 3.61 -10.39 7.35
CA HIS A 202 4.05 -9.01 7.22
C HIS A 202 5.56 -8.95 6.86
N PRO A 203 6.03 -8.01 6.01
CA PRO A 203 7.43 -7.89 5.62
C PRO A 203 8.37 -7.40 6.72
N SER A 204 7.89 -7.12 7.93
CA SER A 204 8.76 -6.71 9.04
C SER A 204 9.80 -7.79 9.37
N PRO A 205 11.01 -7.41 9.87
CA PRO A 205 12.02 -8.38 10.27
C PRO A 205 11.52 -9.43 11.27
N LEU A 206 10.51 -9.08 12.08
CA LEU A 206 9.92 -9.98 13.09
C LEU A 206 9.06 -11.11 12.50
N SER A 207 8.63 -10.98 11.25
CA SER A 207 7.64 -11.90 10.64
C SER A 207 7.94 -12.31 9.21
N ALA A 208 8.87 -11.67 8.52
CA ALA A 208 9.11 -11.91 7.10
C ALA A 208 9.49 -13.38 6.80
N HIS A 209 10.21 -14.04 7.68
CA HIS A 209 10.58 -15.45 7.55
C HIS A 209 9.40 -16.42 7.76
N ASN A 210 8.26 -15.94 8.26
CA ASN A 210 7.07 -16.76 8.52
C ASN A 210 6.11 -16.79 7.31
N GLY A 211 6.64 -16.68 6.06
CA GLY A 211 5.88 -16.82 4.84
C GLY A 211 5.64 -15.52 4.06
N PHE A 212 6.39 -14.45 4.34
CA PHE A 212 6.49 -13.31 3.41
C PHE A 212 7.51 -13.63 2.30
N PHE A 213 8.74 -14.02 2.69
CA PHE A 213 9.73 -14.45 1.71
C PHE A 213 9.28 -15.72 0.99
N GLY A 214 9.38 -15.71 -0.34
CA GLY A 214 8.91 -16.78 -1.22
C GLY A 214 7.41 -16.76 -1.50
N SER A 215 6.66 -15.76 -1.02
CA SER A 215 5.22 -15.63 -1.31
C SER A 215 4.91 -15.20 -2.73
N ARG A 216 5.90 -14.63 -3.44
CA ARG A 216 5.85 -14.20 -4.84
C ARG A 216 4.67 -13.26 -5.15
N PRO A 217 4.47 -12.18 -4.38
CA PRO A 217 3.30 -11.33 -4.57
C PRO A 217 3.40 -10.47 -5.83
N PHE A 218 4.59 -10.16 -6.31
CA PHE A 218 4.85 -9.23 -7.42
C PHE A 218 4.59 -9.88 -8.77
N THR A 219 5.10 -11.11 -9.01
CA THR A 219 4.78 -11.88 -10.21
C THR A 219 3.32 -12.27 -10.25
N LYS A 220 2.73 -12.76 -9.14
CA LYS A 220 1.30 -13.08 -9.04
C LYS A 220 0.42 -11.89 -9.37
N THR A 221 0.79 -10.69 -8.89
CA THR A 221 0.08 -9.44 -9.22
C THR A 221 0.14 -9.18 -10.71
N ASN A 222 1.34 -9.17 -11.30
CA ASN A 222 1.51 -8.86 -12.71
C ASN A 222 0.86 -9.91 -13.65
N ASP A 223 0.87 -11.18 -13.26
CA ASP A 223 0.16 -12.25 -14.00
C ASP A 223 -1.34 -12.01 -14.00
N LYS A 224 -1.90 -11.65 -12.84
CA LYS A 224 -3.34 -11.36 -12.74
C LYS A 224 -3.72 -10.07 -13.48
N LEU A 225 -2.91 -9.02 -13.41
CA LEU A 225 -3.13 -7.80 -14.19
C LEU A 225 -3.13 -8.07 -15.69
N ARG A 226 -2.18 -8.89 -16.17
CA ARG A 226 -2.10 -9.31 -17.59
C ARG A 226 -3.33 -10.11 -18.01
N GLU A 227 -3.80 -11.05 -17.17
CA GLU A 227 -5.04 -11.80 -17.41
C GLU A 227 -6.25 -10.89 -17.62
N TRP A 228 -6.30 -9.76 -16.91
CA TRP A 228 -7.36 -8.76 -17.04
C TRP A 228 -7.12 -7.69 -18.11
N GLY A 229 -6.01 -7.78 -18.88
CA GLY A 229 -5.66 -6.83 -19.93
C GLY A 229 -5.07 -5.51 -19.41
N TYR A 230 -4.59 -5.48 -18.18
CA TYR A 230 -3.90 -4.31 -17.62
C TYR A 230 -2.40 -4.37 -17.85
N GLU A 231 -1.78 -3.19 -17.94
CA GLU A 231 -0.33 -3.07 -17.91
C GLU A 231 0.23 -3.56 -16.56
N LYS A 232 1.36 -4.25 -16.61
CA LYS A 232 2.12 -4.69 -15.42
C LYS A 232 2.57 -3.51 -14.58
N ILE A 233 2.84 -3.76 -13.30
CA ILE A 233 3.54 -2.83 -12.42
C ILE A 233 5.04 -3.10 -12.51
N ILE A 234 5.82 -2.06 -12.69
CA ILE A 234 7.28 -2.07 -12.54
C ILE A 234 7.58 -1.83 -11.07
N TRP A 235 7.99 -2.88 -10.40
CA TRP A 235 8.22 -2.88 -8.94
C TRP A 235 9.58 -2.35 -8.52
#